data_dbfe7ecb0c516694c1f65958b3266b7a
#
_entry.id   dbfe7ecb0c516694c1f65958b3266b7a
#
_cell.length_a   1.000
_cell.length_b   1.000
_cell.length_c   1.000
_cell.angle_alpha   90.00
_cell.angle_beta   90.00
_cell.angle_gamma   90.00
#
_symmetry.space_group_name_H-M   'P 1'
#
loop_
_entity.id
_entity.type
_entity.pdbx_description
1 polymer ?
#
loop_
_entity_poly.entity_id
_entity_poly.type
_entity_poly.pdbx_seq_one_letter_code
_entity_poly.pdbx_strand_id
1 'polypeptide(L)'
;ASTAKKIANTFGMKAKVYDQKQIEKLKMGSFLSVAKGSREAPKFIVVESLRGPKNKKPIILVGKGITFDAGGISIKPSPDMDEMKYDMCGAATVLGTMKTIGELNLPLNIIFLIPSCENLPDGNAVKPGDIVKSMSGQTIEILNTDAEGRLILC
;
A
#
# COMPACT_ATOMS: atom_id res chain seq x y z
N ALA A 1 5.01 -8.52 1.37
CA ALA A 1 6.38 -8.11 1.81
C ALA A 1 7.45 -9.15 1.39
N SER A 2 7.27 -10.44 1.66
CA SER A 2 8.27 -11.50 1.36
C SER A 2 8.59 -11.56 -0.14
N THR A 3 7.58 -11.57 -1.01
CA THR A 3 7.73 -11.57 -2.47
C THR A 3 8.52 -10.37 -2.97
N ALA A 4 8.21 -9.16 -2.47
CA ALA A 4 8.95 -7.94 -2.82
C ALA A 4 10.45 -8.05 -2.45
N LYS A 5 10.74 -8.53 -1.23
CA LYS A 5 12.12 -8.76 -0.79
C LYS A 5 12.83 -9.80 -1.66
N LYS A 6 12.15 -10.91 -2.02
CA LYS A 6 12.71 -11.95 -2.88
C LYS A 6 13.10 -11.40 -4.25
N ILE A 7 12.19 -10.67 -4.91
CA ILE A 7 12.46 -10.06 -6.22
C ILE A 7 13.60 -9.04 -6.10
N ALA A 8 13.56 -8.17 -5.09
CA ALA A 8 14.57 -7.16 -4.87
C ALA A 8 15.97 -7.79 -4.70
N ASN A 9 16.08 -8.84 -3.89
CA ASN A 9 17.35 -9.55 -3.68
C ASN A 9 17.84 -10.22 -4.96
N THR A 10 16.94 -10.86 -5.73
CA THR A 10 17.30 -11.53 -6.99
C THR A 10 17.93 -10.56 -8.00
N PHE A 11 17.44 -9.32 -8.03
CA PHE A 11 17.88 -8.34 -9.03
C PHE A 11 18.72 -7.19 -8.44
N GLY A 12 19.23 -7.33 -7.21
CA GLY A 12 20.12 -6.32 -6.60
C GLY A 12 19.44 -4.96 -6.36
N MET A 13 18.12 -4.95 -6.12
CA MET A 13 17.37 -3.75 -5.75
C MET A 13 17.36 -3.56 -4.23
N LYS A 14 17.19 -2.32 -3.77
CA LYS A 14 17.13 -2.00 -2.34
C LYS A 14 15.69 -2.04 -1.85
N ALA A 15 15.35 -3.02 -1.00
CA ALA A 15 14.02 -3.15 -0.41
C ALA A 15 14.00 -2.69 1.05
N LYS A 16 12.99 -1.90 1.41
CA LYS A 16 12.66 -1.53 2.78
C LYS A 16 11.17 -1.80 3.03
N VAL A 17 10.87 -2.50 4.10
CA VAL A 17 9.50 -2.79 4.54
C VAL A 17 9.30 -2.13 5.90
N TYR A 18 8.44 -1.14 5.93
CA TYR A 18 8.08 -0.44 7.15
C TYR A 18 6.97 -1.21 7.88
N ASP A 19 7.16 -1.43 9.16
CA ASP A 19 6.13 -1.96 10.06
C ASP A 19 5.20 -0.84 10.55
N GLN A 20 4.16 -1.22 11.30
CA GLN A 20 3.18 -0.28 11.83
C GLN A 20 3.82 0.87 12.62
N LYS A 21 4.74 0.58 13.54
CA LYS A 21 5.40 1.62 14.36
C LYS A 21 6.22 2.59 13.50
N GLN A 22 6.82 2.11 12.43
CA GLN A 22 7.56 2.94 11.49
C GLN A 22 6.62 3.79 10.62
N ILE A 23 5.46 3.24 10.22
CA ILE A 23 4.41 3.97 9.48
C ILE A 23 3.81 5.08 10.37
N GLU A 24 3.60 4.81 11.67
CA GLU A 24 3.16 5.80 12.66
C GLU A 24 4.17 6.96 12.79
N LYS A 25 5.47 6.65 12.86
CA LYS A 25 6.53 7.68 12.89
C LYS A 25 6.56 8.54 11.62
N LEU A 26 6.17 7.98 10.47
CA LEU A 26 6.00 8.72 9.21
C LEU A 26 4.72 9.56 9.18
N LYS A 27 3.87 9.47 10.21
CA LYS A 27 2.59 10.19 10.32
C LYS A 27 1.62 9.90 9.17
N MET A 28 1.64 8.68 8.63
CA MET A 28 0.75 8.24 7.56
C MET A 28 -0.65 7.88 8.12
N GLY A 29 -1.32 8.86 8.73
CA GLY A 29 -2.59 8.64 9.44
C GLY A 29 -3.73 8.20 8.55
N SER A 30 -3.76 8.65 7.29
CA SER A 30 -4.73 8.22 6.29
C SER A 30 -4.59 6.72 6.00
N PHE A 31 -3.38 6.23 5.75
CA PHE A 31 -3.13 4.81 5.55
C PHE A 31 -3.44 3.97 6.81
N LEU A 32 -3.00 4.43 7.98
CA LEU A 32 -3.22 3.74 9.25
C LEU A 32 -4.71 3.63 9.60
N SER A 33 -5.54 4.59 9.20
CA SER A 33 -6.98 4.55 9.48
C SER A 33 -7.65 3.35 8.83
N VAL A 34 -7.26 2.98 7.61
CA VAL A 34 -7.79 1.81 6.92
C VAL A 34 -7.44 0.51 7.64
N ALA A 35 -6.21 0.41 8.15
CA ALA A 35 -5.71 -0.78 8.83
C ALA A 35 -6.31 -1.03 10.22
N LYS A 36 -6.97 -0.04 10.83
CA LYS A 36 -7.47 -0.11 12.21
C LYS A 36 -8.43 -1.26 12.48
N GLY A 37 -9.21 -1.67 11.49
CA GLY A 37 -10.19 -2.73 11.60
C GLY A 37 -9.61 -4.13 11.47
N SER A 38 -8.31 -4.28 11.21
CA SER A 38 -7.66 -5.60 11.09
C SER A 38 -6.70 -5.86 12.23
N ARG A 39 -6.56 -7.14 12.60
CA ARG A 39 -5.50 -7.63 13.50
C ARG A 39 -4.18 -7.82 12.75
N GLU A 40 -4.21 -7.90 11.43
CA GLU A 40 -3.01 -7.99 10.59
C GLU A 40 -2.35 -6.61 10.48
N ALA A 41 -1.09 -6.53 10.91
CA ALA A 41 -0.36 -5.28 10.93
C ALA A 41 -0.06 -4.77 9.51
N PRO A 42 -0.33 -3.49 9.21
CA PRO A 42 -0.05 -2.90 7.91
C PRO A 42 1.45 -2.94 7.58
N LYS A 43 1.76 -2.98 6.29
CA LYS A 43 3.12 -2.88 5.78
C LYS A 43 3.19 -1.82 4.67
N PHE A 44 4.17 -0.94 4.75
CA PHE A 44 4.51 -0.06 3.65
C PHE A 44 5.81 -0.54 3.02
N ILE A 45 5.73 -1.01 1.78
CA ILE A 45 6.84 -1.63 1.07
C ILE A 45 7.41 -0.62 0.08
N VAL A 46 8.71 -0.36 0.18
CA VAL A 46 9.45 0.51 -0.73
C VAL A 46 10.58 -0.30 -1.35
N VAL A 47 10.67 -0.30 -2.68
CA VAL A 47 11.79 -0.91 -3.39
C VAL A 47 12.38 0.09 -4.37
N GLU A 48 13.68 0.26 -4.33
CA GLU A 48 14.42 1.19 -5.18
C GLU A 48 15.26 0.42 -6.19
N SER A 49 15.12 0.75 -7.47
CA SER A 49 15.97 0.35 -8.58
C SER A 49 16.52 1.61 -9.24
N LEU A 50 17.68 2.07 -8.78
CA LEU A 50 18.30 3.32 -9.25
C LEU A 50 19.48 3.01 -10.17
N ARG A 51 19.17 2.51 -11.39
CA ARG A 51 20.16 2.09 -12.41
C ARG A 51 20.32 3.09 -13.54
N GLY A 52 19.48 4.10 -13.56
CA GLY A 52 19.55 5.17 -14.56
C GLY A 52 20.54 6.28 -14.21
N PRO A 53 20.66 7.29 -15.07
CA PRO A 53 21.52 8.44 -14.82
C PRO A 53 21.17 9.16 -13.52
N LYS A 54 22.17 9.55 -12.73
CA LYS A 54 21.99 10.19 -11.42
C LYS A 54 21.23 11.52 -11.47
N ASN A 55 21.26 12.22 -12.60
CA ASN A 55 20.56 13.48 -12.82
C ASN A 55 19.10 13.33 -13.26
N LYS A 56 18.61 12.09 -13.44
CA LYS A 56 17.22 11.80 -13.79
C LYS A 56 16.41 11.47 -12.55
N LYS A 57 15.26 12.14 -12.38
CA LYS A 57 14.32 11.84 -11.32
C LYS A 57 13.77 10.41 -11.48
N PRO A 58 13.51 9.68 -10.39
CA PRO A 58 12.91 8.37 -10.48
C PRO A 58 11.45 8.41 -10.92
N ILE A 59 11.03 7.40 -11.66
CA ILE A 59 9.63 7.08 -11.90
C ILE A 59 9.09 6.42 -10.63
N ILE A 60 7.94 6.84 -10.15
CA ILE A 60 7.29 6.25 -8.99
C ILE A 60 6.12 5.38 -9.46
N LEU A 61 6.15 4.10 -9.11
CA LEU A 61 5.05 3.17 -9.35
C LEU A 61 4.42 2.80 -8.01
N VAL A 62 3.12 3.09 -7.88
CA VAL A 62 2.37 2.85 -6.66
C VAL A 62 1.31 1.79 -6.92
N GLY A 63 1.23 0.77 -6.08
CA GLY A 63 0.25 -0.31 -6.19
C GLY A 63 -0.60 -0.47 -4.94
N LYS A 64 -1.95 -0.39 -5.08
CA LYS A 64 -2.90 -0.71 -4.03
C LYS A 64 -2.70 -2.15 -3.58
N GLY A 65 -2.47 -2.36 -2.29
CA GLY A 65 -2.18 -3.65 -1.68
C GLY A 65 -3.15 -4.03 -0.58
N ILE A 66 -4.46 -3.84 -0.78
CA ILE A 66 -5.49 -4.31 0.15
C ILE A 66 -5.64 -5.82 -0.03
N THR A 67 -5.23 -6.58 0.99
CA THR A 67 -5.18 -8.04 0.91
C THR A 67 -6.54 -8.70 1.14
N PHE A 68 -7.47 -7.98 1.78
CA PHE A 68 -8.89 -8.24 1.79
C PHE A 68 -9.66 -6.94 2.07
N ASP A 69 -10.72 -6.69 1.30
CA ASP A 69 -11.55 -5.49 1.45
C ASP A 69 -13.01 -5.85 1.73
N ALA A 70 -13.40 -5.82 3.00
CA ALA A 70 -14.79 -5.96 3.41
C ALA A 70 -15.59 -4.64 3.34
N GLY A 71 -14.93 -3.52 3.01
CA GLY A 71 -15.51 -2.17 3.07
C GLY A 71 -15.35 -1.49 4.43
N GLY A 72 -14.89 -2.20 5.46
CA GLY A 72 -14.85 -1.68 6.82
C GLY A 72 -16.26 -1.53 7.42
N ILE A 73 -16.51 -0.43 8.15
CA ILE A 73 -17.86 -0.15 8.72
C ILE A 73 -18.88 0.10 7.61
N SER A 74 -18.51 0.70 6.49
CA SER A 74 -19.34 0.78 5.27
C SER A 74 -19.26 -0.55 4.52
N ILE A 75 -19.77 -1.62 5.14
CA ILE A 75 -19.59 -3.01 4.71
C ILE A 75 -20.17 -3.27 3.32
N LYS A 76 -19.45 -4.02 2.51
CA LYS A 76 -19.88 -4.48 1.19
C LYS A 76 -21.05 -5.48 1.30
N PRO A 77 -21.92 -5.58 0.27
CA PRO A 77 -22.86 -6.69 0.16
C PRO A 77 -22.14 -8.05 0.17
N SER A 78 -22.78 -9.07 0.75
CA SER A 78 -22.19 -10.42 0.85
C SER A 78 -21.90 -11.09 -0.50
N PRO A 79 -22.77 -10.96 -1.54
CA PRO A 79 -22.45 -11.52 -2.86
C PRO A 79 -21.10 -10.99 -3.37
N ASP A 80 -20.27 -11.91 -3.88
CA ASP A 80 -18.96 -11.66 -4.51
C ASP A 80 -17.91 -10.99 -3.58
N MET A 81 -18.19 -10.91 -2.26
CA MET A 81 -17.20 -10.34 -1.31
C MET A 81 -15.90 -11.16 -1.25
N ASP A 82 -15.95 -12.46 -1.53
CA ASP A 82 -14.78 -13.34 -1.58
C ASP A 82 -13.80 -12.95 -2.70
N GLU A 83 -14.25 -12.25 -3.75
CA GLU A 83 -13.39 -11.68 -4.79
C GLU A 83 -12.51 -10.54 -4.27
N MET A 84 -12.83 -9.97 -3.12
CA MET A 84 -12.03 -8.89 -2.50
C MET A 84 -10.66 -9.36 -2.01
N LYS A 85 -10.34 -10.64 -2.07
CA LYS A 85 -8.97 -11.17 -2.01
C LYS A 85 -8.08 -10.69 -3.17
N TYR A 86 -8.67 -10.23 -4.25
CA TYR A 86 -7.97 -9.68 -5.43
C TYR A 86 -7.78 -8.15 -5.37
N ASP A 87 -8.20 -7.50 -4.32
CA ASP A 87 -8.08 -6.04 -4.17
C ASP A 87 -6.62 -5.56 -3.96
N MET A 88 -5.70 -6.49 -4.08
CA MET A 88 -4.25 -6.28 -4.13
C MET A 88 -3.66 -6.42 -5.55
N CYS A 89 -4.46 -6.49 -6.59
CA CYS A 89 -3.97 -6.63 -7.97
C CYS A 89 -3.09 -5.46 -8.42
N GLY A 90 -3.31 -4.25 -7.90
CA GLY A 90 -2.40 -3.12 -8.12
C GLY A 90 -0.99 -3.41 -7.60
N ALA A 91 -0.87 -3.95 -6.38
CA ALA A 91 0.40 -4.39 -5.81
C ALA A 91 1.02 -5.54 -6.61
N ALA A 92 0.21 -6.50 -7.06
CA ALA A 92 0.67 -7.61 -7.90
C ALA A 92 1.25 -7.12 -9.24
N THR A 93 0.58 -6.15 -9.88
CA THR A 93 1.06 -5.50 -11.11
C THR A 93 2.40 -4.80 -10.89
N VAL A 94 2.54 -4.05 -9.79
CA VAL A 94 3.81 -3.39 -9.43
C VAL A 94 4.92 -4.41 -9.21
N LEU A 95 4.64 -5.52 -8.53
CA LEU A 95 5.61 -6.60 -8.32
C LEU A 95 6.00 -7.31 -9.64
N GLY A 96 5.04 -7.54 -10.52
CA GLY A 96 5.29 -8.09 -11.86
C GLY A 96 6.18 -7.17 -12.69
N THR A 97 5.85 -5.88 -12.71
CA THR A 97 6.66 -4.85 -13.39
C THR A 97 8.07 -4.77 -12.80
N MET A 98 8.20 -4.83 -11.47
CA MET A 98 9.50 -4.83 -10.80
C MET A 98 10.37 -6.03 -11.24
N LYS A 99 9.76 -7.22 -11.35
CA LYS A 99 10.43 -8.42 -11.83
C LYS A 99 10.88 -8.24 -13.29
N THR A 100 10.00 -7.80 -14.16
CA THR A 100 10.30 -7.57 -15.59
C THR A 100 11.43 -6.55 -15.77
N ILE A 101 11.42 -5.43 -15.04
CA ILE A 101 12.48 -4.42 -15.08
C ILE A 101 13.82 -5.02 -14.61
N GLY A 102 13.77 -5.90 -13.60
CA GLY A 102 14.95 -6.63 -13.12
C GLY A 102 15.51 -7.58 -14.18
N GLU A 103 14.67 -8.38 -14.80
CA GLU A 103 15.03 -9.35 -15.86
C GLU A 103 15.59 -8.65 -17.10
N LEU A 104 14.98 -7.57 -17.55
CA LEU A 104 15.44 -6.78 -18.69
C LEU A 104 16.63 -5.87 -18.38
N ASN A 105 17.02 -5.77 -17.09
CA ASN A 105 18.12 -4.92 -16.61
C ASN A 105 18.05 -3.48 -17.15
N LEU A 106 16.86 -2.88 -17.13
CA LEU A 106 16.63 -1.56 -17.72
C LEU A 106 17.41 -0.47 -16.96
N PRO A 107 18.07 0.46 -17.66
CA PRO A 107 18.84 1.55 -17.06
C PRO A 107 17.92 2.71 -16.62
N LEU A 108 16.98 2.42 -15.73
CA LEU A 108 15.97 3.37 -15.24
C LEU A 108 16.10 3.58 -13.73
N ASN A 109 15.74 4.78 -13.28
CA ASN A 109 15.54 5.06 -11.87
C ASN A 109 14.05 4.88 -11.56
N ILE A 110 13.73 3.88 -10.75
CA ILE A 110 12.34 3.57 -10.40
C ILE A 110 12.25 3.29 -8.91
N ILE A 111 11.18 3.80 -8.29
CA ILE A 111 10.81 3.47 -6.92
C ILE A 111 9.41 2.83 -6.95
N PHE A 112 9.30 1.66 -6.37
CA PHE A 112 8.06 0.91 -6.23
C PHE A 112 7.53 1.10 -4.82
N LEU A 113 6.27 1.52 -4.70
CA LEU A 113 5.59 1.76 -3.42
C LEU A 113 4.36 0.86 -3.33
N ILE A 114 4.23 0.12 -2.25
CA ILE A 114 3.08 -0.76 -2.03
C ILE A 114 2.61 -0.58 -0.58
N PRO A 115 1.59 0.28 -0.34
CA PRO A 115 0.86 0.25 0.93
C PRO A 115 0.00 -1.01 0.98
N SER A 116 0.14 -1.81 2.04
CA SER A 116 -0.55 -3.09 2.16
C SER A 116 -1.16 -3.24 3.54
N CYS A 117 -2.47 -3.48 3.59
CA CYS A 117 -3.26 -3.78 4.79
C CYS A 117 -4.54 -4.51 4.41
N GLU A 118 -5.38 -4.82 5.39
CA GLU A 118 -6.77 -5.23 5.20
C GLU A 118 -7.71 -4.08 5.59
N ASN A 119 -8.91 -4.05 4.98
CA ASN A 119 -10.00 -3.16 5.35
C ASN A 119 -11.16 -4.00 5.92
N LEU A 120 -11.25 -4.10 7.24
CA LEU A 120 -12.21 -4.94 7.94
C LEU A 120 -13.05 -4.13 8.94
N PRO A 121 -14.30 -4.55 9.22
CA PRO A 121 -15.08 -4.02 10.33
C PRO A 121 -14.56 -4.60 11.66
N ASP A 122 -14.39 -3.74 12.66
CA ASP A 122 -13.99 -4.09 14.03
C ASP A 122 -14.41 -2.97 14.98
N GLY A 123 -14.39 -3.22 16.29
CA GLY A 123 -14.65 -2.20 17.29
C GLY A 123 -13.69 -1.01 17.25
N ASN A 124 -12.48 -1.19 16.71
CA ASN A 124 -11.47 -0.13 16.54
C ASN A 124 -11.47 0.48 15.13
N ALA A 125 -12.27 -0.05 14.20
CA ALA A 125 -12.30 0.43 12.83
C ALA A 125 -12.66 1.92 12.75
N VAL A 126 -12.12 2.60 11.74
CA VAL A 126 -12.53 3.96 11.41
C VAL A 126 -14.00 3.99 11.01
N LYS A 127 -14.72 5.02 11.43
CA LYS A 127 -16.15 5.20 11.17
C LYS A 127 -16.39 6.32 10.15
N PRO A 128 -17.44 6.25 9.35
CA PRO A 128 -17.91 7.41 8.61
C PRO A 128 -18.07 8.62 9.54
N GLY A 129 -17.54 9.77 9.12
CA GLY A 129 -17.46 10.99 9.92
C GLY A 129 -16.17 11.16 10.74
N ASP A 130 -15.33 10.12 10.87
CA ASP A 130 -14.05 10.26 11.51
C ASP A 130 -13.12 11.15 10.68
N ILE A 131 -12.32 11.98 11.37
CA ILE A 131 -11.32 12.86 10.75
C ILE A 131 -9.94 12.31 11.05
N VAL A 132 -9.14 12.11 10.00
CA VAL A 132 -7.76 11.66 10.10
C VAL A 132 -6.81 12.68 9.50
N LYS A 133 -5.52 12.57 9.82
CA LYS A 133 -4.48 13.46 9.30
C LYS A 133 -3.55 12.70 8.35
N SER A 134 -3.37 13.22 7.15
CA SER A 134 -2.44 12.67 6.17
C SER A 134 -0.99 12.95 6.54
N MET A 135 -0.03 12.29 5.86
CA MET A 135 1.40 12.52 6.04
C MET A 135 1.80 13.98 5.70
N SER A 136 1.11 14.62 4.76
CA SER A 136 1.32 16.04 4.40
C SER A 136 0.73 17.02 5.42
N GLY A 137 0.01 16.52 6.44
CA GLY A 137 -0.58 17.32 7.50
C GLY A 137 -2.02 17.80 7.25
N GLN A 138 -2.60 17.48 6.11
CA GLN A 138 -3.99 17.80 5.79
C GLN A 138 -4.96 16.91 6.57
N THR A 139 -6.10 17.47 6.98
CA THR A 139 -7.19 16.71 7.58
C THR A 139 -8.12 16.17 6.50
N ILE A 140 -8.56 14.91 6.68
CA ILE A 140 -9.44 14.19 5.77
C ILE A 140 -10.61 13.68 6.56
N GLU A 141 -11.82 14.09 6.21
CA GLU A 141 -13.04 13.47 6.70
C GLU A 141 -13.37 12.23 5.89
N ILE A 142 -13.56 11.10 6.57
CA ILE A 142 -13.87 9.83 5.93
C ILE A 142 -15.39 9.64 5.94
N LEU A 143 -16.06 9.84 4.80
CA LEU A 143 -17.50 9.69 4.69
C LEU A 143 -17.92 8.25 4.35
N ASN A 144 -17.01 7.48 3.73
CA ASN A 144 -17.26 6.10 3.35
C ASN A 144 -15.98 5.30 3.51
N THR A 145 -16.00 4.28 4.37
CA THR A 145 -14.82 3.45 4.65
C THR A 145 -14.53 2.42 3.55
N ASP A 146 -15.46 2.21 2.61
CA ASP A 146 -15.26 1.41 1.40
C ASP A 146 -14.57 2.20 0.25
N ALA A 147 -14.20 3.45 0.51
CA ALA A 147 -13.37 4.28 -0.38
C ALA A 147 -11.92 4.36 0.13
N GLU A 148 -11.40 3.25 0.63
CA GLU A 148 -10.12 3.11 1.33
C GLU A 148 -8.90 3.24 0.40
N GLY A 149 -9.05 2.89 -0.88
CA GLY A 149 -7.95 2.94 -1.86
C GLY A 149 -7.31 4.33 -1.93
N ARG A 150 -8.11 5.40 -2.00
CA ARG A 150 -7.61 6.78 -1.99
C ARG A 150 -6.92 7.14 -0.68
N LEU A 151 -7.30 6.51 0.44
CA LEU A 151 -6.73 6.78 1.75
C LEU A 151 -5.33 6.16 1.92
N ILE A 152 -5.09 5.00 1.30
CA ILE A 152 -3.77 4.34 1.36
C ILE A 152 -2.80 4.87 0.31
N LEU A 153 -3.30 5.56 -0.72
CA LEU A 153 -2.49 6.07 -1.84
C LEU A 153 -2.14 7.57 -1.72
N CYS A 154 -2.65 8.28 -0.70
CA CYS A 154 -2.37 9.71 -0.49
C CYS A 154 -1.15 9.99 0.40
#